data_dd0a336318e62312327ddd1e9fba280a
#
_entry.id   dd0a336318e62312327ddd1e9fba280a
#
_cell.length_a   1.000
_cell.length_b   1.000
_cell.length_c   1.000
_cell.angle_alpha   90.00
_cell.angle_beta   90.00
_cell.angle_gamma   90.00
#
_symmetry.space_group_name_H-M   'P 1'
#
loop_
_entity.id
_entity.type
_entity.pdbx_description
1 polymer ?
#
loop_
_entity_poly.entity_id
_entity_poly.type
_entity_poly.pdbx_seq_one_letter_code
_entity_poly.pdbx_strand_id
1 'polypeptide(L)'
;FAQVYDMFMDNVDYPAWSKYLIQLLKEYQVEDGLVLDLGCGTGNMTELLAKEGYDMIGVDNSEDMLEIASEKRAESGLNILYLLQDMREFELYGTVKAVVSICDSINYILEEDDLREVFSLVNNYLDPKGMFIFDLNTKYKYEQMGETTIAENREEASFIWDNYYDPEEEINEYELAIFIPEGEDSDLYRNCLLYTSPSPRDPKT
;
A
#
# COMPACT_ATOMS: atom_id res chain seq x y z
N PHE A 1 4.08 4.38 13.30
CA PHE A 1 4.54 3.50 12.22
C PHE A 1 4.83 4.31 10.96
N ALA A 2 3.89 5.11 10.46
CA ALA A 2 4.03 5.88 9.22
C ALA A 2 5.33 6.69 9.13
N GLN A 3 5.77 7.29 10.23
CA GLN A 3 7.01 8.10 10.31
C GLN A 3 8.29 7.35 9.95
N VAL A 4 8.31 6.04 10.13
CA VAL A 4 9.48 5.18 9.85
C VAL A 4 9.26 4.23 8.68
N TYR A 5 8.05 4.23 8.12
CA TYR A 5 7.66 3.34 7.03
C TYR A 5 8.56 3.48 5.81
N ASP A 6 8.75 4.70 5.34
CA ASP A 6 9.56 4.95 4.14
C ASP A 6 11.03 4.55 4.32
N MET A 7 11.55 4.71 5.53
CA MET A 7 12.90 4.30 5.87
C MET A 7 13.06 2.78 5.76
N PHE A 8 12.07 2.01 6.25
CA PHE A 8 12.12 0.54 6.19
C PHE A 8 11.72 -0.02 4.83
N MET A 9 11.12 0.81 3.96
CA MET A 9 10.77 0.46 2.57
C MET A 9 11.82 0.89 1.55
N ASP A 10 13.04 1.23 1.96
CA ASP A 10 14.13 1.66 1.08
C ASP A 10 14.67 0.54 0.15
N ASN A 11 14.35 -0.72 0.47
CA ASN A 11 14.60 -1.89 -0.37
C ASN A 11 13.61 -2.01 -1.55
N VAL A 12 12.52 -1.25 -1.57
CA VAL A 12 11.55 -1.21 -2.66
C VAL A 12 11.99 -0.18 -3.69
N ASP A 13 12.30 -0.64 -4.89
CA ASP A 13 12.65 0.25 -6.00
C ASP A 13 11.38 0.89 -6.61
N TYR A 14 10.75 1.81 -5.87
CA TYR A 14 9.58 2.57 -6.34
C TYR A 14 9.79 3.22 -7.72
N PRO A 15 10.96 3.81 -8.05
CA PRO A 15 11.22 4.32 -9.38
C PRO A 15 11.17 3.26 -10.49
N ALA A 16 11.65 2.04 -10.25
CA ALA A 16 11.53 0.96 -11.23
C ALA A 16 10.09 0.47 -11.36
N TRP A 17 9.37 0.34 -10.23
CA TRP A 17 7.97 -0.04 -10.21
C TRP A 17 7.08 0.99 -10.91
N SER A 18 7.30 2.28 -10.67
CA SER A 18 6.54 3.33 -11.35
C SER A 18 6.72 3.31 -12.86
N LYS A 19 7.95 3.09 -13.35
CA LYS A 19 8.23 2.94 -14.80
C LYS A 19 7.46 1.75 -15.39
N TYR A 20 7.42 0.64 -14.69
CA TYR A 20 6.68 -0.55 -15.13
C TYR A 20 5.18 -0.29 -15.15
N LEU A 21 4.61 0.33 -14.11
CA LEU A 21 3.21 0.72 -14.08
C LEU A 21 2.84 1.67 -15.22
N ILE A 22 3.67 2.69 -15.46
CA ILE A 22 3.48 3.64 -16.56
C ILE A 22 3.53 2.93 -17.91
N GLN A 23 4.42 1.96 -18.08
CA GLN A 23 4.47 1.16 -19.29
C GLN A 23 3.16 0.38 -19.50
N LEU A 24 2.65 -0.27 -18.43
CA LEU A 24 1.37 -0.99 -18.48
C LEU A 24 0.22 -0.03 -18.78
N LEU A 25 0.13 1.11 -18.09
CA LEU A 25 -0.90 2.12 -18.33
C LEU A 25 -0.92 2.57 -19.81
N LYS A 26 0.25 2.86 -20.39
CA LYS A 26 0.38 3.27 -21.80
C LYS A 26 0.03 2.14 -22.77
N GLU A 27 0.42 0.90 -22.47
CA GLU A 27 0.07 -0.28 -23.27
C GLU A 27 -1.46 -0.43 -23.42
N TYR A 28 -2.19 -0.09 -22.36
CA TYR A 28 -3.64 -0.13 -22.34
C TYR A 28 -4.30 1.24 -22.62
N GLN A 29 -3.56 2.17 -23.24
CA GLN A 29 -4.04 3.47 -23.74
C GLN A 29 -4.46 4.46 -22.62
N VAL A 30 -3.92 4.31 -21.42
CA VAL A 30 -4.01 5.29 -20.33
C VAL A 30 -2.72 6.10 -20.33
N GLU A 31 -2.67 7.16 -21.13
CA GLU A 31 -1.47 8.01 -21.29
C GLU A 31 -1.50 9.24 -20.39
N ASP A 32 -2.68 9.63 -19.93
CA ASP A 32 -2.96 10.79 -19.09
C ASP A 32 -4.28 10.62 -18.34
N GLY A 33 -4.65 11.60 -17.53
CA GLY A 33 -5.94 11.76 -16.87
C GLY A 33 -5.95 11.20 -15.47
N LEU A 34 -7.15 11.04 -14.92
CA LEU A 34 -7.35 10.73 -13.51
C LEU A 34 -7.07 9.26 -13.21
N VAL A 35 -6.17 9.02 -12.26
CA VAL A 35 -5.79 7.69 -11.77
C VAL A 35 -5.98 7.64 -10.25
N LEU A 36 -6.60 6.57 -9.77
CA LEU A 36 -6.76 6.27 -8.34
C LEU A 36 -5.63 5.35 -7.89
N ASP A 37 -4.94 5.71 -6.82
CA ASP A 37 -4.02 4.86 -6.07
C ASP A 37 -4.75 4.38 -4.81
N LEU A 38 -5.16 3.10 -4.79
CA LEU A 38 -6.02 2.51 -3.77
C LEU A 38 -5.16 1.72 -2.77
N GLY A 39 -5.08 2.21 -1.53
CA GLY A 39 -4.11 1.81 -0.54
C GLY A 39 -2.77 2.54 -0.75
N CYS A 40 -2.83 3.87 -0.91
CA CYS A 40 -1.68 4.68 -1.33
C CYS A 40 -0.59 4.86 -0.26
N GLY A 41 -0.88 4.51 1.00
CA GLY A 41 0.05 4.65 2.13
C GLY A 41 0.61 6.07 2.25
N THR A 42 1.93 6.17 2.34
CA THR A 42 2.66 7.46 2.40
C THR A 42 2.77 8.19 1.06
N GLY A 43 2.09 7.72 0.00
CA GLY A 43 1.98 8.40 -1.28
C GLY A 43 3.20 8.29 -2.20
N ASN A 44 4.14 7.39 -1.95
CA ASN A 44 5.36 7.25 -2.77
C ASN A 44 5.04 6.99 -4.23
N MET A 45 4.17 6.03 -4.53
CA MET A 45 3.78 5.73 -5.91
C MET A 45 2.88 6.80 -6.49
N THR A 46 1.95 7.31 -5.69
CA THR A 46 1.04 8.41 -6.08
C THR A 46 1.83 9.62 -6.60
N GLU A 47 2.89 10.03 -5.87
CA GLU A 47 3.76 11.14 -6.30
C GLU A 47 4.54 10.85 -7.58
N LEU A 48 5.05 9.63 -7.73
CA LEU A 48 5.80 9.25 -8.92
C LEU A 48 4.91 9.28 -10.17
N LEU A 49 3.68 8.80 -10.07
CA LEU A 49 2.71 8.87 -11.17
C LEU A 49 2.28 10.32 -11.45
N ALA A 50 2.09 11.15 -10.41
CA ALA A 50 1.79 12.56 -10.58
C ALA A 50 2.92 13.34 -11.29
N LYS A 51 4.20 13.03 -10.98
CA LYS A 51 5.37 13.59 -11.66
C LYS A 51 5.43 13.26 -13.16
N GLU A 52 4.86 12.13 -13.56
CA GLU A 52 4.76 11.71 -14.96
C GLU A 52 3.54 12.29 -15.69
N GLY A 53 2.73 13.08 -15.00
CA GLY A 53 1.64 13.86 -15.60
C GLY A 53 0.25 13.27 -15.45
N TYR A 54 0.08 12.24 -14.62
CA TYR A 54 -1.25 11.75 -14.25
C TYR A 54 -1.90 12.65 -13.20
N ASP A 55 -3.21 12.86 -13.31
CA ASP A 55 -3.99 13.45 -12.21
C ASP A 55 -4.26 12.39 -11.16
N MET A 56 -3.82 12.60 -9.92
CA MET A 56 -3.82 11.54 -8.92
C MET A 56 -4.84 11.77 -7.80
N ILE A 57 -5.55 10.69 -7.47
CA ILE A 57 -6.25 10.53 -6.20
C ILE A 57 -5.58 9.39 -5.44
N GLY A 58 -5.18 9.63 -4.18
CA GLY A 58 -4.72 8.58 -3.26
C GLY A 58 -5.80 8.31 -2.22
N VAL A 59 -6.14 7.05 -2.01
CA VAL A 59 -7.04 6.58 -0.96
C VAL A 59 -6.28 5.66 -0.02
N ASP A 60 -6.40 5.92 1.28
CA ASP A 60 -5.88 5.04 2.34
C ASP A 60 -6.77 5.14 3.57
N ASN A 61 -6.83 4.09 4.39
CA ASN A 61 -7.61 4.09 5.62
C ASN A 61 -6.80 4.50 6.85
N SER A 62 -5.51 4.79 6.70
CA SER A 62 -4.63 5.25 7.77
C SER A 62 -4.44 6.76 7.71
N GLU A 63 -4.94 7.46 8.73
CA GLU A 63 -4.75 8.90 8.88
C GLU A 63 -3.26 9.26 8.98
N ASP A 64 -2.47 8.49 9.75
CA ASP A 64 -1.03 8.70 9.91
C ASP A 64 -0.27 8.58 8.57
N MET A 65 -0.64 7.64 7.70
CA MET A 65 -0.05 7.49 6.37
C MET A 65 -0.37 8.67 5.49
N LEU A 66 -1.62 9.12 5.51
CA LEU A 66 -2.06 10.27 4.71
C LEU A 66 -1.51 11.60 5.22
N GLU A 67 -1.16 11.72 6.51
CA GLU A 67 -0.43 12.87 7.04
C GLU A 67 0.94 12.98 6.35
N ILE A 68 1.72 11.90 6.33
CA ILE A 68 3.02 11.85 5.61
C ILE A 68 2.86 12.12 4.11
N ALA A 69 1.86 11.50 3.47
CA ALA A 69 1.56 11.73 2.06
C ALA A 69 1.22 13.22 1.77
N SER A 70 0.49 13.86 2.68
CA SER A 70 0.13 15.29 2.58
C SER A 70 1.33 16.22 2.79
N GLU A 71 2.25 15.87 3.68
CA GLU A 71 3.51 16.60 3.87
C GLU A 71 4.35 16.54 2.59
N LYS A 72 4.55 15.35 2.01
CA LYS A 72 5.27 15.17 0.74
C LYS A 72 4.62 15.97 -0.40
N ARG A 73 3.29 15.93 -0.51
CA ARG A 73 2.56 16.74 -1.49
C ARG A 73 2.82 18.24 -1.29
N ALA A 74 2.85 18.71 -0.05
CA ALA A 74 3.12 20.13 0.25
C ALA A 74 4.55 20.53 -0.15
N GLU A 75 5.52 19.65 0.02
CA GLU A 75 6.92 19.84 -0.37
C GLU A 75 7.10 19.80 -1.89
N SER A 76 6.49 18.82 -2.57
CA SER A 76 6.61 18.64 -4.02
C SER A 76 5.77 19.66 -4.82
N GLY A 77 4.73 20.22 -4.20
CA GLY A 77 3.79 21.13 -4.86
C GLY A 77 2.90 20.47 -5.91
N LEU A 78 2.86 19.14 -5.95
CA LEU A 78 2.03 18.37 -6.88
C LEU A 78 0.54 18.49 -6.53
N ASN A 79 -0.31 18.48 -7.56
CA ASN A 79 -1.76 18.52 -7.37
C ASN A 79 -2.29 17.09 -7.19
N ILE A 80 -2.27 16.60 -5.96
CA ILE A 80 -2.76 15.27 -5.59
C ILE A 80 -3.90 15.42 -4.59
N LEU A 81 -4.98 14.66 -4.75
CA LEU A 81 -6.06 14.58 -3.77
C LEU A 81 -5.89 13.32 -2.92
N TYR A 82 -5.69 13.48 -1.61
CA TYR A 82 -5.70 12.36 -0.68
C TYR A 82 -7.02 12.29 0.07
N LEU A 83 -7.59 11.08 0.21
CA LEU A 83 -8.87 10.80 0.84
C LEU A 83 -8.68 9.70 1.89
N LEU A 84 -9.11 9.99 3.12
CA LEU A 84 -9.16 9.01 4.21
C LEU A 84 -10.43 8.16 4.03
N GLN A 85 -10.28 7.01 3.41
CA GLN A 85 -11.38 6.08 3.12
C GLN A 85 -10.88 4.63 3.13
N ASP A 86 -11.78 3.72 3.49
CA ASP A 86 -11.53 2.28 3.36
C ASP A 86 -11.78 1.83 1.92
N MET A 87 -10.91 0.97 1.38
CA MET A 87 -11.08 0.46 0.01
C MET A 87 -12.34 -0.39 -0.18
N ARG A 88 -12.96 -0.84 0.91
CA ARG A 88 -14.23 -1.61 0.90
C ARG A 88 -15.46 -0.73 0.78
N GLU A 89 -15.32 0.60 0.96
CA GLU A 89 -16.47 1.52 0.96
C GLU A 89 -16.11 2.91 0.41
N PHE A 90 -15.07 3.01 -0.42
CA PHE A 90 -14.66 4.30 -0.97
C PHE A 90 -15.67 4.87 -1.96
N GLU A 91 -15.75 6.21 -1.97
CA GLU A 91 -16.64 6.97 -2.86
C GLU A 91 -15.84 8.02 -3.62
N LEU A 92 -16.11 8.15 -4.93
CA LEU A 92 -15.56 9.18 -5.79
C LEU A 92 -16.68 10.00 -6.43
N TYR A 93 -16.43 11.26 -6.75
CA TYR A 93 -17.41 12.12 -7.44
C TYR A 93 -17.57 11.79 -8.93
N GLY A 94 -16.71 10.98 -9.49
CA GLY A 94 -16.72 10.62 -10.90
C GLY A 94 -15.90 9.36 -11.14
N THR A 95 -15.67 9.06 -12.41
CA THR A 95 -14.91 7.90 -12.83
C THR A 95 -13.43 8.24 -13.06
N VAL A 96 -12.58 7.23 -13.05
CA VAL A 96 -11.13 7.31 -13.27
C VAL A 96 -10.72 6.43 -14.44
N LYS A 97 -9.66 6.81 -15.15
CA LYS A 97 -9.13 6.03 -16.28
C LYS A 97 -8.44 4.76 -15.84
N ALA A 98 -7.82 4.78 -14.66
CA ALA A 98 -7.22 3.60 -14.08
C ALA A 98 -7.28 3.63 -12.56
N VAL A 99 -7.24 2.43 -11.98
CA VAL A 99 -6.99 2.20 -10.56
C VAL A 99 -5.71 1.40 -10.44
N VAL A 100 -4.82 1.82 -9.56
CA VAL A 100 -3.62 1.06 -9.17
C VAL A 100 -3.73 0.72 -7.69
N SER A 101 -3.27 -0.46 -7.28
CA SER A 101 -3.21 -0.87 -5.88
C SER A 101 -2.00 -1.78 -5.73
N ILE A 102 -0.94 -1.27 -5.17
CA ILE A 102 0.37 -1.95 -5.16
C ILE A 102 0.94 -2.06 -3.74
N CYS A 103 2.07 -2.74 -3.63
CA CYS A 103 2.67 -3.10 -2.35
C CYS A 103 1.73 -3.96 -1.50
N ASP A 104 1.16 -5.00 -2.12
CA ASP A 104 0.30 -6.01 -1.50
C ASP A 104 -0.90 -5.44 -0.70
N SER A 105 -1.34 -4.21 -1.01
CA SER A 105 -2.49 -3.57 -0.34
C SER A 105 -3.76 -4.44 -0.39
N ILE A 106 -4.00 -5.17 -1.48
CA ILE A 106 -5.13 -6.09 -1.63
C ILE A 106 -5.05 -7.27 -0.64
N ASN A 107 -3.84 -7.66 -0.21
CA ASN A 107 -3.66 -8.75 0.74
C ASN A 107 -4.20 -8.44 2.15
N TYR A 108 -4.49 -7.19 2.46
CA TYR A 108 -5.12 -6.79 3.73
C TYR A 108 -6.64 -7.02 3.77
N ILE A 109 -7.24 -7.42 2.64
CA ILE A 109 -8.67 -7.76 2.57
C ILE A 109 -8.82 -9.27 2.77
N LEU A 110 -9.33 -9.67 3.92
CA LEU A 110 -9.31 -11.06 4.37
C LEU A 110 -10.53 -11.87 3.96
N GLU A 111 -11.68 -11.17 3.91
CA GLU A 111 -12.94 -11.81 3.62
C GLU A 111 -13.26 -11.74 2.11
N GLU A 112 -13.70 -12.86 1.55
CA GLU A 112 -14.03 -12.95 0.12
C GLU A 112 -15.13 -11.95 -0.28
N ASP A 113 -16.11 -11.73 0.60
CA ASP A 113 -17.19 -10.78 0.34
C ASP A 113 -16.68 -9.34 0.32
N ASP A 114 -15.76 -8.97 1.22
CA ASP A 114 -15.09 -7.67 1.23
C ASP A 114 -14.26 -7.47 -0.05
N LEU A 115 -13.53 -8.50 -0.47
CA LEU A 115 -12.76 -8.44 -1.72
C LEU A 115 -13.67 -8.26 -2.94
N ARG A 116 -14.82 -8.92 -2.98
CA ARG A 116 -15.83 -8.73 -4.02
C ARG A 116 -16.37 -7.30 -4.04
N GLU A 117 -16.58 -6.70 -2.86
CA GLU A 117 -17.02 -5.31 -2.74
C GLU A 117 -15.97 -4.35 -3.28
N VAL A 118 -14.67 -4.53 -2.93
CA VAL A 118 -13.58 -3.74 -3.49
C VAL A 118 -13.57 -3.80 -5.02
N PHE A 119 -13.64 -5.00 -5.62
CA PHE A 119 -13.67 -5.14 -7.07
C PHE A 119 -14.93 -4.55 -7.70
N SER A 120 -16.08 -4.62 -7.01
CA SER A 120 -17.34 -4.02 -7.45
C SER A 120 -17.24 -2.49 -7.47
N LEU A 121 -16.69 -1.89 -6.41
CA LEU A 121 -16.46 -0.44 -6.33
C LEU A 121 -15.45 0.03 -7.38
N VAL A 122 -14.34 -0.68 -7.54
CA VAL A 122 -13.37 -0.38 -8.61
C VAL A 122 -14.06 -0.40 -9.97
N ASN A 123 -14.85 -1.44 -10.28
CA ASN A 123 -15.57 -1.52 -11.54
C ASN A 123 -16.60 -0.39 -11.71
N ASN A 124 -17.23 0.06 -10.61
CA ASN A 124 -18.20 1.17 -10.63
C ASN A 124 -17.55 2.51 -10.97
N TYR A 125 -16.31 2.73 -10.50
CA TYR A 125 -15.60 3.99 -10.68
C TYR A 125 -14.61 3.99 -11.87
N LEU A 126 -14.41 2.87 -12.53
CA LEU A 126 -13.60 2.84 -13.76
C LEU A 126 -14.36 3.38 -14.96
N ASP A 127 -13.68 4.18 -15.77
CA ASP A 127 -14.17 4.55 -17.09
C ASP A 127 -14.42 3.28 -17.96
N PRO A 128 -15.33 3.34 -18.96
CA PRO A 128 -15.43 2.26 -19.93
C PRO A 128 -14.07 1.97 -20.59
N LYS A 129 -13.57 0.74 -20.46
CA LYS A 129 -12.23 0.28 -20.85
C LYS A 129 -11.11 0.77 -19.92
N GLY A 130 -11.44 1.31 -18.76
CA GLY A 130 -10.46 1.62 -17.71
C GLY A 130 -9.74 0.38 -17.22
N MET A 131 -8.61 0.59 -16.55
CA MET A 131 -7.70 -0.47 -16.15
C MET A 131 -7.61 -0.55 -14.63
N PHE A 132 -7.67 -1.76 -14.08
CA PHE A 132 -7.27 -2.02 -12.71
C PHE A 132 -5.98 -2.82 -12.69
N ILE A 133 -4.93 -2.28 -12.10
CA ILE A 133 -3.62 -2.92 -11.94
C ILE A 133 -3.36 -3.08 -10.45
N PHE A 134 -3.11 -4.29 -10.01
CA PHE A 134 -2.77 -4.57 -8.62
C PHE A 134 -1.74 -5.70 -8.54
N ASP A 135 -0.99 -5.74 -7.45
CA ASP A 135 -0.17 -6.87 -7.06
C ASP A 135 -0.76 -7.59 -5.87
N LEU A 136 -0.38 -8.83 -5.68
CA LEU A 136 -0.73 -9.62 -4.51
C LEU A 136 0.33 -10.65 -4.19
N ASN A 137 0.47 -10.95 -2.93
CA ASN A 137 1.26 -12.06 -2.45
C ASN A 137 0.42 -13.35 -2.53
N THR A 138 0.96 -14.35 -3.20
CA THR A 138 0.30 -15.64 -3.34
C THR A 138 0.59 -16.56 -2.16
N LYS A 139 -0.25 -17.58 -1.94
CA LYS A 139 -0.02 -18.65 -0.99
C LYS A 139 1.40 -19.22 -1.08
N TYR A 140 1.90 -19.44 -2.30
CA TYR A 140 3.26 -19.95 -2.51
C TYR A 140 4.33 -19.09 -1.85
N LYS A 141 4.22 -17.75 -1.90
CA LYS A 141 5.17 -16.85 -1.24
C LYS A 141 5.17 -17.09 0.27
N TYR A 142 4.00 -17.18 0.89
CA TYR A 142 3.89 -17.38 2.34
C TYR A 142 4.34 -18.79 2.77
N GLU A 143 4.03 -19.83 2.00
CA GLU A 143 4.56 -21.17 2.24
C GLU A 143 6.09 -21.23 2.17
N GLN A 144 6.70 -20.47 1.25
CA GLN A 144 8.17 -20.39 1.17
C GLN A 144 8.79 -19.54 2.28
N MET A 145 8.09 -18.53 2.75
CA MET A 145 8.53 -17.66 3.85
C MET A 145 8.47 -18.41 5.19
N GLY A 146 7.36 -19.13 5.44
CA GLY A 146 7.13 -19.90 6.67
C GLY A 146 7.24 -19.05 7.93
N GLU A 147 7.67 -19.66 9.04
CA GLU A 147 8.03 -18.93 10.26
C GLU A 147 9.36 -18.24 10.06
N THR A 148 9.36 -16.92 10.14
CA THR A 148 10.56 -16.10 9.89
C THR A 148 10.56 -14.88 10.80
N THR A 149 11.68 -14.66 11.49
CA THR A 149 11.94 -13.43 12.23
C THR A 149 13.00 -12.62 11.52
N ILE A 150 12.69 -11.36 11.22
CA ILE A 150 13.63 -10.39 10.68
C ILE A 150 13.80 -9.27 11.71
N ALA A 151 15.04 -8.96 12.05
CA ALA A 151 15.37 -7.83 12.92
C ALA A 151 16.36 -6.91 12.21
N GLU A 152 16.05 -5.63 12.23
CA GLU A 152 16.91 -4.60 11.66
C GLU A 152 17.12 -3.47 12.66
N ASN A 153 18.36 -2.99 12.74
CA ASN A 153 18.72 -1.88 13.61
C ASN A 153 19.36 -0.78 12.76
N ARG A 154 18.75 0.39 12.78
CA ARG A 154 19.24 1.61 12.13
C ARG A 154 19.44 2.71 13.16
N GLU A 155 20.05 3.80 12.77
CA GLU A 155 20.33 4.94 13.67
C GLU A 155 19.01 5.58 14.15
N GLU A 156 18.03 5.71 13.26
CA GLU A 156 16.77 6.41 13.53
C GLU A 156 15.70 5.52 14.16
N ALA A 157 15.74 4.21 13.92
CA ALA A 157 14.78 3.24 14.47
C ALA A 157 15.24 1.81 14.29
N SER A 158 14.65 0.90 15.04
CA SER A 158 14.85 -0.54 14.90
C SER A 158 13.52 -1.24 14.80
N PHE A 159 13.48 -2.42 14.17
CA PHE A 159 12.30 -3.25 14.20
C PHE A 159 12.61 -4.73 14.39
N ILE A 160 11.63 -5.44 14.89
CA ILE A 160 11.55 -6.91 14.86
C ILE A 160 10.24 -7.23 14.15
N TRP A 161 10.33 -8.03 13.10
CA TRP A 161 9.20 -8.51 12.32
C TRP A 161 9.15 -10.02 12.39
N ASP A 162 8.12 -10.55 13.02
CA ASP A 162 7.82 -11.96 13.11
C ASP A 162 6.71 -12.32 12.15
N ASN A 163 6.95 -13.30 11.30
CA ASN A 163 6.00 -13.79 10.31
C ASN A 163 5.62 -15.23 10.63
N TYR A 164 4.33 -15.52 10.57
CA TYR A 164 3.77 -16.84 10.73
C TYR A 164 2.71 -17.11 9.64
N TYR A 165 2.84 -18.23 8.96
CA TYR A 165 1.84 -18.68 8.00
C TYR A 165 1.10 -19.90 8.53
N ASP A 166 -0.24 -19.79 8.69
CA ASP A 166 -1.12 -20.89 9.03
C ASP A 166 -1.62 -21.56 7.73
N PRO A 167 -1.16 -22.78 7.39
CA PRO A 167 -1.56 -23.47 6.18
C PRO A 167 -2.97 -24.06 6.23
N GLU A 168 -3.59 -24.22 7.43
CA GLU A 168 -4.95 -24.73 7.60
C GLU A 168 -5.98 -23.64 7.35
N GLU A 169 -5.74 -22.46 7.89
CA GLU A 169 -6.59 -21.28 7.69
C GLU A 169 -6.20 -20.49 6.42
N GLU A 170 -5.05 -20.79 5.81
CA GLU A 170 -4.47 -20.08 4.66
C GLU A 170 -4.25 -18.60 4.96
N ILE A 171 -3.87 -18.30 6.20
CA ILE A 171 -3.67 -16.96 6.75
C ILE A 171 -2.18 -16.75 7.02
N ASN A 172 -1.66 -15.58 6.62
CA ASN A 172 -0.33 -15.14 7.05
C ASN A 172 -0.47 -14.02 8.07
N GLU A 173 0.09 -14.23 9.25
CA GLU A 173 0.13 -13.24 10.31
C GLU A 173 1.55 -12.70 10.45
N TYR A 174 1.68 -11.43 10.75
CA TYR A 174 2.95 -10.88 11.19
C TYR A 174 2.77 -9.87 12.31
N GLU A 175 3.70 -9.93 13.23
CA GLU A 175 3.83 -9.01 14.33
C GLU A 175 5.04 -8.11 14.06
N LEU A 176 4.84 -6.81 14.15
CA LEU A 176 5.88 -5.81 13.93
C LEU A 176 6.07 -4.97 15.19
N ALA A 177 7.19 -5.17 15.85
CA ALA A 177 7.64 -4.32 16.95
C ALA A 177 8.63 -3.28 16.44
N ILE A 178 8.33 -2.00 16.66
CA ILE A 178 9.18 -0.88 16.22
C ILE A 178 9.66 -0.11 17.45
N PHE A 179 10.94 0.21 17.47
CA PHE A 179 11.62 0.95 18.52
C PHE A 179 12.15 2.25 17.95
N ILE A 180 11.63 3.38 18.41
CA ILE A 180 12.03 4.72 17.97
C ILE A 180 12.69 5.42 19.18
N PRO A 181 13.93 5.95 19.05
CA PRO A 181 14.58 6.70 20.13
C PRO A 181 13.76 7.94 20.52
N GLU A 182 13.57 8.18 21.82
CA GLU A 182 12.98 9.42 22.32
C GLU A 182 14.07 10.44 22.63
N GLY A 183 14.48 11.26 21.63
CA GLY A 183 15.48 12.30 21.74
C GLY A 183 16.91 11.87 21.39
N GLU A 184 17.78 12.86 21.14
CA GLU A 184 19.14 12.66 20.61
C GLU A 184 20.12 11.95 21.57
N ASP A 185 19.82 11.86 22.88
CA ASP A 185 20.70 11.30 23.91
C ASP A 185 19.97 10.31 24.85
N SER A 186 18.85 9.75 24.44
CA SER A 186 18.01 8.94 25.32
C SER A 186 18.18 7.45 25.10
N ASP A 187 18.44 6.71 26.18
CA ASP A 187 18.32 5.24 26.22
C ASP A 187 16.84 4.78 26.23
N LEU A 188 15.89 5.71 26.02
CA LEU A 188 14.46 5.45 26.01
C LEU A 188 13.98 5.25 24.59
N TYR A 189 13.22 4.17 24.35
CA TYR A 189 12.61 3.84 23.07
C TYR A 189 11.11 3.82 23.21
N ARG A 190 10.41 4.40 22.21
CA ARG A 190 8.98 4.26 22.04
C ARG A 190 8.71 2.95 21.30
N ASN A 191 8.04 2.02 21.93
CA ASN A 191 7.62 0.77 21.31
C ASN A 191 6.26 0.99 20.63
N CYS A 192 6.15 0.66 19.35
CA CYS A 192 4.90 0.62 18.60
C CYS A 192 4.70 -0.82 18.11
N LEU A 193 3.69 -1.50 18.66
CA LEU A 193 3.28 -2.82 18.17
C LEU A 193 2.24 -2.65 17.08
N LEU A 194 2.53 -3.16 15.90
CA LEU A 194 1.59 -3.23 14.80
C LEU A 194 1.24 -4.69 14.54
N TYR A 195 -0.03 -5.01 14.69
CA TYR A 195 -0.56 -6.30 14.27
C TYR A 195 -1.21 -6.12 12.91
N THR A 196 -0.78 -6.92 11.94
CA THR A 196 -1.43 -6.93 10.65
C THR A 196 -2.01 -8.30 10.42
N SER A 197 -3.12 -8.31 9.79
CA SER A 197 -3.84 -9.52 9.49
C SER A 197 -3.67 -9.96 8.03
N PRO A 198 -4.20 -11.09 7.70
CA PRO A 198 -3.73 -12.12 6.83
C PRO A 198 -4.01 -11.90 5.33
N SER A 199 -3.41 -12.76 4.52
CA SER A 199 -3.60 -12.85 3.06
C SER A 199 -5.03 -13.23 2.68
N PRO A 200 -5.60 -12.70 1.58
CA PRO A 200 -6.86 -13.21 1.05
C PRO A 200 -6.70 -14.69 0.69
N ARG A 201 -7.71 -15.47 1.06
CA ARG A 201 -7.77 -16.89 0.69
C ARG A 201 -7.75 -16.99 -0.83
N ASP A 202 -6.93 -17.89 -1.34
CA ASP A 202 -7.00 -18.28 -2.74
C ASP A 202 -8.44 -18.75 -3.02
N PRO A 203 -9.17 -18.19 -3.99
CA PRO A 203 -10.51 -18.65 -4.26
C PRO A 203 -10.43 -20.14 -4.61
N LYS A 204 -11.05 -20.96 -3.80
CA LYS A 204 -11.12 -22.42 -4.07
C LYS A 204 -11.73 -22.59 -5.44
N THR A 205 -10.91 -23.00 -6.37
CA THR A 205 -11.31 -23.42 -7.71
C THR A 205 -12.31 -24.58 -7.67
#